data_52a3ff24b3cd95cfe0fe47d52b464cfa
#
_entry.id   52a3ff24b3cd95cfe0fe47d52b464cfa
#
_cell.length_a   1.000
_cell.length_b   1.000
_cell.length_c   1.000
_cell.angle_alpha   90.00
_cell.angle_beta   90.00
_cell.angle_gamma   90.00
#
_symmetry.space_group_name_H-M   'P 1'
#
loop_
_entity.id
_entity.type
_entity.pdbx_description
1 polymer ?
#
loop_
_entity_poly.entity_id
_entity_poly.type
_entity_poly.pdbx_seq_one_letter_code
_entity_poly.pdbx_strand_id
1 'polypeptide(L)'
;LKKGFIFDLDGTIYLDNQLIKGSAETIDFLQNRGHHVVFFTNKSIATRTDYVKKLNHLGIRTSLEDIINSNYVTARFLKQKMNPSELAYVIGEKALYDELEKEGILITEDANLANYIVLGWDRQFTYEKLKQAYMAWRNNHALIIATNPDRTCPTAEGPVPDCGALIGAFEGVSGIKIDHIMGKPSRFATDLIVNHILKLKPEQCYIVGDRLETDIHMGNVYGLHTILVLTGISTQQTIKTTGIQPEYILESVKEIMQMSEITDCKAERRGALHD
;
A
#
# COMPACT_ATOMS: atom_id res chain seq x y z
N LEU A 1 -18.24 -14.61 -11.70
CA LEU A 1 -18.00 -13.16 -11.76
C LEU A 1 -16.52 -12.86 -11.57
N LYS A 2 -16.00 -11.83 -12.26
CA LYS A 2 -14.63 -11.35 -12.12
C LYS A 2 -14.46 -10.68 -10.77
N LYS A 3 -13.39 -11.02 -10.05
CA LYS A 3 -13.04 -10.44 -8.75
C LYS A 3 -11.69 -9.74 -8.83
N GLY A 4 -11.44 -8.81 -7.93
CA GLY A 4 -10.17 -8.12 -7.75
C GLY A 4 -9.46 -8.63 -6.50
N PHE A 5 -8.16 -8.87 -6.59
CA PHE A 5 -7.32 -9.25 -5.46
C PHE A 5 -6.20 -8.26 -5.29
N ILE A 6 -6.11 -7.67 -4.11
CA ILE A 6 -5.10 -6.70 -3.71
C ILE A 6 -4.22 -7.40 -2.69
N PHE A 7 -3.03 -7.82 -3.08
CA PHE A 7 -2.10 -8.50 -2.19
C PHE A 7 -1.09 -7.52 -1.60
N ASP A 8 -0.91 -7.56 -0.28
CA ASP A 8 0.33 -7.07 0.30
C ASP A 8 1.50 -7.95 -0.14
N LEU A 9 2.73 -7.50 0.09
CA LEU A 9 3.95 -8.18 -0.36
C LEU A 9 4.72 -8.83 0.78
N ASP A 10 5.34 -8.02 1.65
CA ASP A 10 6.22 -8.51 2.72
C ASP A 10 5.37 -9.19 3.82
N GLY A 11 5.64 -10.46 4.10
CA GLY A 11 4.83 -11.26 5.04
C GLY A 11 3.61 -11.95 4.43
N THR A 12 3.25 -11.60 3.19
CA THR A 12 2.08 -12.14 2.48
C THR A 12 2.46 -12.98 1.27
N ILE A 13 3.29 -12.44 0.38
CA ILE A 13 3.76 -13.12 -0.83
C ILE A 13 5.16 -13.70 -0.63
N TYR A 14 6.02 -12.97 0.06
CA TYR A 14 7.39 -13.37 0.37
C TYR A 14 7.83 -12.86 1.74
N LEU A 15 8.89 -13.46 2.28
CA LEU A 15 9.67 -12.95 3.40
C LEU A 15 11.08 -12.67 2.89
N ASP A 16 11.54 -11.44 2.98
CA ASP A 16 12.79 -10.95 2.38
C ASP A 16 12.87 -11.31 0.88
N ASN A 17 13.71 -12.27 0.52
CA ASN A 17 13.89 -12.74 -0.87
C ASN A 17 13.37 -14.18 -1.08
N GLN A 18 12.62 -14.72 -0.15
CA GLN A 18 12.08 -16.08 -0.23
C GLN A 18 10.57 -16.06 -0.39
N LEU A 19 10.09 -16.70 -1.45
CA LEU A 19 8.67 -16.84 -1.71
C LEU A 19 8.01 -17.66 -0.59
N ILE A 20 6.89 -17.18 -0.07
CA ILE A 20 6.04 -17.98 0.81
C ILE A 20 5.42 -19.11 -0.02
N LYS A 21 5.51 -20.33 0.51
CA LYS A 21 5.07 -21.55 -0.19
C LYS A 21 3.62 -21.45 -0.65
N GLY A 22 3.40 -21.62 -1.94
CA GLY A 22 2.07 -21.59 -2.56
C GLY A 22 1.68 -20.21 -3.11
N SER A 23 2.50 -19.15 -2.93
CA SER A 23 2.16 -17.82 -3.42
C SER A 23 2.10 -17.76 -4.94
N ALA A 24 3.11 -18.28 -5.64
CA ALA A 24 3.12 -18.26 -7.11
C ALA A 24 1.94 -19.04 -7.68
N GLU A 25 1.68 -20.23 -7.14
CA GLU A 25 0.58 -21.08 -7.56
C GLU A 25 -0.79 -20.42 -7.32
N THR A 26 -0.93 -19.69 -6.21
CA THR A 26 -2.17 -18.96 -5.90
C THR A 26 -2.40 -17.80 -6.87
N ILE A 27 -1.35 -17.03 -7.15
CA ILE A 27 -1.44 -15.92 -8.12
C ILE A 27 -1.78 -16.45 -9.51
N ASP A 28 -1.07 -17.47 -10.00
CA ASP A 28 -1.36 -18.12 -11.29
C ASP A 28 -2.80 -18.69 -11.33
N PHE A 29 -3.25 -19.32 -10.26
CA PHE A 29 -4.62 -19.84 -10.15
C PHE A 29 -5.68 -18.74 -10.32
N LEU A 30 -5.50 -17.59 -9.64
CA LEU A 30 -6.42 -16.47 -9.72
C LEU A 30 -6.41 -15.83 -11.12
N GLN A 31 -5.22 -15.58 -11.66
CA GLN A 31 -5.06 -14.99 -13.00
C GLN A 31 -5.64 -15.89 -14.10
N ASN A 32 -5.41 -17.21 -14.02
CA ASN A 32 -5.95 -18.19 -14.99
C ASN A 32 -7.49 -18.31 -14.92
N ARG A 33 -8.12 -17.92 -13.80
CA ARG A 33 -9.59 -17.81 -13.68
C ARG A 33 -10.14 -16.47 -14.15
N GLY A 34 -9.27 -15.57 -14.64
CA GLY A 34 -9.66 -14.26 -15.15
C GLY A 34 -9.90 -13.22 -14.06
N HIS A 35 -9.46 -13.48 -12.82
CA HIS A 35 -9.47 -12.48 -11.76
C HIS A 35 -8.37 -11.44 -11.99
N HIS A 36 -8.59 -10.20 -11.51
CA HIS A 36 -7.56 -9.19 -11.50
C HIS A 36 -6.72 -9.32 -10.23
N VAL A 37 -5.41 -9.37 -10.38
CA VAL A 37 -4.46 -9.41 -9.26
C VAL A 37 -3.57 -8.19 -9.34
N VAL A 38 -3.49 -7.45 -8.24
CA VAL A 38 -2.55 -6.33 -8.05
C VAL A 38 -1.83 -6.49 -6.73
N PHE A 39 -0.65 -5.89 -6.63
CA PHE A 39 0.19 -5.93 -5.43
C PHE A 39 0.29 -4.52 -4.87
N PHE A 40 -0.03 -4.35 -3.58
CA PHE A 40 0.01 -3.05 -2.91
C PHE A 40 0.86 -3.08 -1.65
N THR A 41 1.98 -2.36 -1.68
CA THR A 41 2.91 -2.25 -0.54
C THR A 41 3.03 -0.82 -0.03
N ASN A 42 3.15 -0.67 1.30
CA ASN A 42 3.49 0.61 1.94
C ASN A 42 4.97 0.98 1.80
N LYS A 43 5.82 0.03 1.43
CA LYS A 43 7.27 0.22 1.41
C LYS A 43 7.70 1.17 0.29
N SER A 44 8.32 2.28 0.67
CA SER A 44 8.63 3.41 -0.22
C SER A 44 10.08 3.48 -0.71
N ILE A 45 10.95 2.53 -0.30
CA ILE A 45 12.40 2.56 -0.64
C ILE A 45 12.76 1.91 -1.97
N ALA A 46 11.82 1.25 -2.64
CA ALA A 46 12.04 0.60 -3.92
C ALA A 46 11.06 1.13 -4.97
N THR A 47 11.48 1.15 -6.24
CA THR A 47 10.63 1.54 -7.35
C THR A 47 9.64 0.42 -7.71
N ARG A 48 8.54 0.75 -8.39
CA ARG A 48 7.61 -0.26 -8.92
C ARG A 48 8.32 -1.23 -9.88
N THR A 49 9.28 -0.74 -10.64
CA THR A 49 10.11 -1.56 -11.55
C THR A 49 10.95 -2.60 -10.78
N ASP A 50 11.47 -2.24 -9.60
CA ASP A 50 12.22 -3.17 -8.78
C ASP A 50 11.33 -4.29 -8.23
N TYR A 51 10.09 -3.96 -7.84
CA TYR A 51 9.09 -4.96 -7.45
C TYR A 51 8.69 -5.88 -8.60
N VAL A 52 8.51 -5.36 -9.82
CA VAL A 52 8.26 -6.18 -11.02
C VAL A 52 9.40 -7.17 -11.22
N LYS A 53 10.65 -6.69 -11.18
CA LYS A 53 11.84 -7.56 -11.32
C LYS A 53 11.90 -8.64 -10.24
N LYS A 54 11.65 -8.23 -8.97
CA LYS A 54 11.68 -9.15 -7.83
C LYS A 54 10.61 -10.23 -7.96
N LEU A 55 9.35 -9.87 -8.23
CA LEU A 55 8.26 -10.83 -8.35
C LEU A 55 8.44 -11.79 -9.53
N ASN A 56 8.88 -11.27 -10.69
CA ASN A 56 9.18 -12.12 -11.85
C ASN A 56 10.35 -13.07 -11.58
N HIS A 57 11.38 -12.63 -10.86
CA HIS A 57 12.49 -13.50 -10.44
C HIS A 57 12.01 -14.60 -9.48
N LEU A 58 11.04 -14.30 -8.63
CA LEU A 58 10.41 -15.25 -7.71
C LEU A 58 9.37 -16.16 -8.40
N GLY A 59 9.16 -16.04 -9.72
CA GLY A 59 8.24 -16.88 -10.50
C GLY A 59 6.79 -16.37 -10.56
N ILE A 60 6.52 -15.15 -10.10
CA ILE A 60 5.20 -14.52 -10.20
C ILE A 60 5.17 -13.58 -11.40
N ARG A 61 4.39 -13.91 -12.42
CA ARG A 61 4.21 -13.06 -13.60
C ARG A 61 3.46 -11.79 -13.23
N THR A 62 4.09 -10.64 -13.43
CA THR A 62 3.51 -9.35 -13.14
C THR A 62 4.09 -8.26 -14.05
N SER A 63 3.34 -7.19 -14.25
CA SER A 63 3.71 -6.01 -15.01
C SER A 63 3.76 -4.76 -14.12
N LEU A 64 4.20 -3.63 -14.66
CA LEU A 64 4.25 -2.38 -13.91
C LEU A 64 2.86 -1.90 -13.47
N GLU A 65 1.82 -2.24 -14.23
CA GLU A 65 0.43 -1.84 -13.97
C GLU A 65 -0.17 -2.57 -12.77
N ASP A 66 0.39 -3.75 -12.45
CA ASP A 66 -0.07 -4.57 -11.33
C ASP A 66 0.58 -4.15 -10.00
N ILE A 67 1.64 -3.33 -10.03
CA ILE A 67 2.38 -2.90 -8.84
C ILE A 67 1.94 -1.51 -8.41
N ILE A 68 1.44 -1.44 -7.19
CA ILE A 68 1.10 -0.20 -6.50
C ILE A 68 2.00 -0.13 -5.25
N ASN A 69 2.71 0.97 -5.07
CA ASN A 69 3.40 1.27 -3.83
C ASN A 69 2.98 2.64 -3.31
N SER A 70 3.30 2.94 -2.07
CA SER A 70 2.93 4.20 -1.45
C SER A 70 3.49 5.43 -2.20
N ASN A 71 4.64 5.32 -2.85
CA ASN A 71 5.21 6.38 -3.69
C ASN A 71 4.30 6.71 -4.88
N TYR A 72 3.84 5.68 -5.60
CA TYR A 72 2.92 5.85 -6.73
C TYR A 72 1.60 6.48 -6.29
N VAL A 73 1.03 6.02 -5.19
CA VAL A 73 -0.21 6.59 -4.64
C VAL A 73 0.00 8.07 -4.29
N THR A 74 1.15 8.40 -3.67
CA THR A 74 1.53 9.78 -3.32
C THR A 74 1.66 10.65 -4.57
N ALA A 75 2.36 10.17 -5.58
CA ALA A 75 2.54 10.88 -6.84
C ALA A 75 1.21 11.14 -7.56
N ARG A 76 0.31 10.14 -7.60
CA ARG A 76 -1.03 10.27 -8.18
C ARG A 76 -1.91 11.25 -7.41
N PHE A 77 -1.81 11.27 -6.08
CA PHE A 77 -2.51 12.24 -5.25
C PHE A 77 -2.03 13.66 -5.55
N LEU A 78 -0.73 13.90 -5.54
CA LEU A 78 -0.14 15.20 -5.84
C LEU A 78 -0.51 15.67 -7.24
N LYS A 79 -0.40 14.80 -8.25
CA LYS A 79 -0.79 15.13 -9.63
C LYS A 79 -2.25 15.59 -9.75
N GLN A 80 -3.12 15.07 -8.92
CA GLN A 80 -4.54 15.47 -8.90
C GLN A 80 -4.77 16.78 -8.13
N LYS A 81 -3.91 17.09 -7.15
CA LYS A 81 -4.10 18.20 -6.20
C LYS A 81 -3.29 19.43 -6.52
N MET A 82 -2.07 19.26 -7.01
CA MET A 82 -1.14 20.38 -7.27
C MET A 82 -1.52 21.16 -8.53
N ASN A 83 -1.38 22.47 -8.45
CA ASN A 83 -1.37 23.33 -9.63
C ASN A 83 -0.01 23.21 -10.35
N PRO A 84 0.07 23.50 -11.66
CA PRO A 84 1.29 23.30 -12.44
C PRO A 84 2.54 24.06 -11.96
N SER A 85 2.37 25.13 -11.19
CA SER A 85 3.47 25.97 -10.66
C SER A 85 3.83 25.65 -9.21
N GLU A 86 3.09 24.76 -8.55
CA GLU A 86 3.34 24.42 -7.15
C GLU A 86 4.51 23.44 -7.02
N LEU A 87 5.22 23.55 -5.90
CA LEU A 87 6.45 22.81 -5.62
C LEU A 87 6.29 21.92 -4.40
N ALA A 88 6.89 20.74 -4.45
CA ALA A 88 6.97 19.81 -3.34
C ALA A 88 8.40 19.76 -2.75
N TYR A 89 8.52 19.90 -1.42
CA TYR A 89 9.72 19.59 -0.68
C TYR A 89 9.62 18.15 -0.18
N VAL A 90 10.61 17.31 -0.52
CA VAL A 90 10.53 15.86 -0.31
C VAL A 90 11.58 15.40 0.70
N ILE A 91 11.12 14.71 1.73
CA ILE A 91 11.95 13.94 2.66
C ILE A 91 11.69 12.47 2.37
N GLY A 92 12.66 11.80 1.76
CA GLY A 92 12.53 10.40 1.34
C GLY A 92 13.73 9.94 0.54
N GLU A 93 13.70 8.71 0.08
CA GLU A 93 14.76 8.12 -0.73
C GLU A 93 14.52 8.26 -2.23
N LYS A 94 15.53 7.97 -3.03
CA LYS A 94 15.54 8.12 -4.49
C LYS A 94 14.29 7.53 -5.17
N ALA A 95 13.80 6.38 -4.71
CA ALA A 95 12.63 5.74 -5.28
C ALA A 95 11.36 6.61 -5.21
N LEU A 96 11.22 7.43 -4.16
CA LEU A 96 10.13 8.39 -4.04
C LEU A 96 10.31 9.54 -5.03
N TYR A 97 11.51 10.13 -5.11
CA TYR A 97 11.81 11.19 -6.09
C TYR A 97 11.55 10.71 -7.51
N ASP A 98 12.06 9.54 -7.88
CA ASP A 98 11.88 8.98 -9.23
C ASP A 98 10.39 8.80 -9.60
N GLU A 99 9.53 8.39 -8.65
CA GLU A 99 8.10 8.22 -8.91
C GLU A 99 7.36 9.56 -9.02
N LEU A 100 7.73 10.54 -8.20
CA LEU A 100 7.17 11.89 -8.26
C LEU A 100 7.53 12.59 -9.59
N GLU A 101 8.79 12.52 -10.00
CA GLU A 101 9.28 13.08 -11.25
C GLU A 101 8.61 12.46 -12.49
N LYS A 102 8.41 11.12 -12.50
CA LYS A 102 7.68 10.41 -13.57
C LYS A 102 6.26 10.90 -13.75
N GLU A 103 5.59 11.28 -12.66
CA GLU A 103 4.24 11.85 -12.70
C GLU A 103 4.24 13.36 -12.99
N GLY A 104 5.41 13.99 -13.14
CA GLY A 104 5.58 15.39 -13.48
C GLY A 104 5.42 16.34 -12.30
N ILE A 105 5.62 15.85 -11.07
CA ILE A 105 5.60 16.66 -9.85
C ILE A 105 6.90 17.49 -9.80
N LEU A 106 6.75 18.80 -9.66
CA LEU A 106 7.87 19.71 -9.50
C LEU A 106 8.40 19.64 -8.06
N ILE A 107 9.70 19.33 -7.93
CA ILE A 107 10.37 19.18 -6.64
C ILE A 107 11.32 20.37 -6.43
N THR A 108 11.42 20.85 -5.19
CA THR A 108 12.34 21.89 -4.78
C THR A 108 13.23 21.44 -3.64
N GLU A 109 14.49 21.87 -3.63
CA GLU A 109 15.40 21.73 -2.48
C GLU A 109 15.22 22.86 -1.47
N ASP A 110 14.64 24.01 -1.88
CA ASP A 110 14.32 25.11 -0.99
C ASP A 110 12.91 24.96 -0.41
N ALA A 111 12.84 24.50 0.84
CA ALA A 111 11.57 24.33 1.54
C ALA A 111 10.74 25.62 1.66
N ASN A 112 11.36 26.81 1.58
CA ASN A 112 10.65 28.09 1.63
C ASN A 112 9.79 28.31 0.37
N LEU A 113 10.03 27.60 -0.71
CA LEU A 113 9.24 27.67 -1.95
C LEU A 113 8.16 26.58 -2.01
N ALA A 114 8.14 25.66 -1.06
CA ALA A 114 7.26 24.51 -1.11
C ALA A 114 5.81 24.86 -0.75
N ASN A 115 4.89 24.33 -1.55
CA ASN A 115 3.45 24.31 -1.29
C ASN A 115 3.03 22.96 -0.64
N TYR A 116 3.83 21.92 -0.85
CA TYR A 116 3.63 20.58 -0.31
C TYR A 116 4.90 20.05 0.34
N ILE A 117 4.74 19.35 1.43
CA ILE A 117 5.80 18.58 2.10
C ILE A 117 5.43 17.12 2.00
N VAL A 118 6.34 16.31 1.45
CA VAL A 118 6.15 14.87 1.30
C VAL A 118 7.12 14.16 2.25
N LEU A 119 6.57 13.41 3.20
CA LEU A 119 7.33 12.56 4.11
C LEU A 119 7.27 11.11 3.62
N GLY A 120 8.41 10.55 3.31
CA GLY A 120 8.59 9.12 3.03
C GLY A 120 9.63 8.51 3.97
N TRP A 121 9.86 7.21 3.84
CA TRP A 121 10.99 6.58 4.54
C TRP A 121 12.30 7.18 4.04
N ASP A 122 13.12 7.71 4.98
CA ASP A 122 14.40 8.33 4.70
C ASP A 122 15.43 7.90 5.74
N ARG A 123 16.32 6.98 5.36
CA ARG A 123 17.42 6.51 6.24
C ARG A 123 18.52 7.57 6.44
N GLN A 124 18.46 8.67 5.69
CA GLN A 124 19.34 9.83 5.84
C GLN A 124 18.61 11.03 6.44
N PHE A 125 17.56 10.78 7.20
CA PHE A 125 16.81 11.83 7.90
C PHE A 125 17.69 12.60 8.87
N THR A 126 17.59 13.93 8.86
CA THR A 126 18.39 14.82 9.69
C THR A 126 17.50 15.87 10.37
N TYR A 127 18.04 16.47 11.45
CA TYR A 127 17.40 17.61 12.10
C TYR A 127 17.14 18.77 11.12
N GLU A 128 18.05 19.03 10.19
CA GLU A 128 17.89 20.11 9.21
C GLU A 128 16.71 19.84 8.27
N LYS A 129 16.53 18.61 7.77
CA LYS A 129 15.35 18.24 6.96
C LYS A 129 14.05 18.46 7.73
N LEU A 130 14.01 18.08 9.03
CA LEU A 130 12.83 18.32 9.87
C LEU A 130 12.56 19.81 10.06
N LYS A 131 13.60 20.58 10.36
CA LYS A 131 13.52 22.04 10.52
C LYS A 131 13.01 22.72 9.26
N GLN A 132 13.52 22.36 8.10
CA GLN A 132 13.09 22.92 6.81
C GLN A 132 11.61 22.60 6.52
N ALA A 133 11.19 21.36 6.75
CA ALA A 133 9.79 20.97 6.60
C ALA A 133 8.87 21.75 7.56
N TYR A 134 9.28 21.86 8.83
CA TYR A 134 8.53 22.62 9.82
C TYR A 134 8.40 24.11 9.45
N MET A 135 9.48 24.73 8.95
CA MET A 135 9.48 26.13 8.53
C MET A 135 8.57 26.35 7.30
N ALA A 136 8.60 25.46 6.33
CA ALA A 136 7.71 25.49 5.17
C ALA A 136 6.23 25.39 5.57
N TRP A 137 5.90 24.46 6.46
CA TRP A 137 4.55 24.35 7.01
C TRP A 137 4.11 25.61 7.74
N ARG A 138 4.97 26.11 8.65
CA ARG A 138 4.65 27.25 9.50
C ARG A 138 4.51 28.56 8.72
N ASN A 139 5.40 28.81 7.76
CA ASN A 139 5.50 30.09 7.08
C ASN A 139 4.67 30.14 5.79
N ASN A 140 4.61 29.04 5.05
CA ASN A 140 3.96 28.98 3.74
C ASN A 140 2.64 28.21 3.78
N HIS A 141 2.24 27.66 4.95
CA HIS A 141 1.08 26.80 5.09
C HIS A 141 1.13 25.58 4.15
N ALA A 142 2.35 25.07 3.90
CA ALA A 142 2.55 23.92 3.03
C ALA A 142 1.77 22.71 3.55
N LEU A 143 1.04 22.04 2.65
CA LEU A 143 0.29 20.84 3.00
C LEU A 143 1.24 19.66 3.21
N ILE A 144 1.01 18.89 4.28
CA ILE A 144 1.87 17.77 4.62
C ILE A 144 1.21 16.46 4.24
N ILE A 145 1.99 15.62 3.55
CA ILE A 145 1.57 14.32 3.04
C ILE A 145 2.62 13.30 3.48
N ALA A 146 2.19 12.15 3.97
CA ALA A 146 3.07 11.03 4.27
C ALA A 146 2.78 9.84 3.34
N THR A 147 3.85 9.15 2.93
CA THR A 147 3.71 7.98 2.05
C THR A 147 3.01 6.82 2.75
N ASN A 148 3.27 6.58 4.02
CA ASN A 148 2.69 5.46 4.79
C ASN A 148 2.79 5.74 6.30
N PRO A 149 1.94 5.08 7.14
CA PRO A 149 1.93 5.29 8.57
C PRO A 149 2.83 4.34 9.35
N ASP A 150 3.52 3.40 8.69
CA ASP A 150 4.24 2.32 9.36
C ASP A 150 5.35 2.87 10.25
N ARG A 151 5.31 2.50 11.53
CA ARG A 151 6.31 2.94 12.53
C ARG A 151 7.66 2.30 12.29
N THR A 152 7.63 1.03 11.89
CA THR A 152 8.83 0.23 11.65
C THR A 152 8.64 -0.66 10.43
N CYS A 153 9.74 -0.95 9.75
CA CYS A 153 9.85 -1.99 8.74
C CYS A 153 10.64 -3.17 9.30
N PRO A 154 10.16 -4.41 9.17
CA PRO A 154 10.92 -5.59 9.54
C PRO A 154 12.12 -5.78 8.61
N THR A 155 13.27 -6.13 9.19
CA THR A 155 14.48 -6.54 8.47
C THR A 155 15.09 -7.78 9.12
N ALA A 156 16.03 -8.42 8.45
CA ALA A 156 16.74 -9.60 8.98
C ALA A 156 17.47 -9.29 10.31
N GLU A 157 17.87 -8.04 10.53
CA GLU A 157 18.56 -7.59 11.74
C GLU A 157 17.61 -7.07 12.85
N GLY A 158 16.28 -7.12 12.58
CA GLY A 158 15.25 -6.59 13.46
C GLY A 158 14.50 -5.40 12.85
N PRO A 159 13.47 -4.87 13.52
CA PRO A 159 12.68 -3.76 13.01
C PRO A 159 13.48 -2.44 13.01
N VAL A 160 13.44 -1.73 11.88
CA VAL A 160 14.04 -0.39 11.73
C VAL A 160 12.98 0.69 11.62
N PRO A 161 13.27 1.96 12.00
CA PRO A 161 12.30 3.06 11.82
C PRO A 161 11.86 3.22 10.36
N ASP A 162 10.57 3.44 10.16
CA ASP A 162 9.95 3.74 8.86
C ASP A 162 9.33 5.14 8.87
N CYS A 163 8.56 5.50 7.86
CA CYS A 163 7.94 6.81 7.67
C CYS A 163 7.14 7.29 8.90
N GLY A 164 6.49 6.38 9.63
CA GLY A 164 5.78 6.70 10.88
C GLY A 164 6.66 7.32 11.96
N ALA A 165 7.97 7.05 11.97
CA ALA A 165 8.90 7.72 12.86
C ALA A 165 9.11 9.19 12.47
N LEU A 166 9.16 9.49 11.17
CA LEU A 166 9.27 10.85 10.64
C LEU A 166 7.98 11.64 10.87
N ILE A 167 6.83 10.98 10.70
CA ILE A 167 5.52 11.53 11.08
C ILE A 167 5.54 11.96 12.54
N GLY A 168 5.97 11.06 13.45
CA GLY A 168 6.06 11.36 14.89
C GLY A 168 6.98 12.54 15.20
N ALA A 169 8.12 12.65 14.51
CA ALA A 169 9.04 13.78 14.66
C ALA A 169 8.39 15.10 14.22
N PHE A 170 7.68 15.09 13.08
CA PHE A 170 7.00 16.28 12.57
C PHE A 170 5.80 16.67 13.46
N GLU A 171 4.97 15.72 13.85
CA GLU A 171 3.84 15.94 14.75
C GLU A 171 4.31 16.46 16.13
N GLY A 172 5.46 15.96 16.60
CA GLY A 172 6.05 16.41 17.87
C GLY A 172 6.48 17.87 17.87
N VAL A 173 6.97 18.40 16.74
CA VAL A 173 7.40 19.81 16.66
C VAL A 173 6.25 20.74 16.26
N SER A 174 5.31 20.27 15.45
CA SER A 174 4.21 21.10 14.92
C SER A 174 2.98 21.14 15.83
N GLY A 175 2.78 20.09 16.63
CA GLY A 175 1.58 19.92 17.46
C GLY A 175 0.32 19.51 16.71
N ILE A 176 0.42 19.28 15.38
CA ILE A 176 -0.72 18.81 14.57
C ILE A 176 -0.62 17.33 14.27
N LYS A 177 -1.71 16.74 13.76
CA LYS A 177 -1.73 15.41 13.16
C LYS A 177 -1.64 15.51 11.65
N ILE A 178 -0.95 14.54 11.01
CA ILE A 178 -0.88 14.48 9.55
C ILE A 178 -2.11 13.72 9.04
N ASP A 179 -2.97 14.42 8.29
CA ASP A 179 -4.23 13.87 7.81
C ASP A 179 -4.12 13.15 6.46
N HIS A 180 -3.06 13.45 5.69
CA HIS A 180 -2.89 12.93 4.34
C HIS A 180 -1.82 11.83 4.31
N ILE A 181 -2.24 10.60 4.62
CA ILE A 181 -1.40 9.40 4.52
C ILE A 181 -1.85 8.59 3.29
N MET A 182 -0.91 8.31 2.39
CA MET A 182 -1.22 7.76 1.06
C MET A 182 -1.18 6.23 1.00
N GLY A 183 -0.36 5.59 1.82
CA GLY A 183 -0.32 4.13 1.96
C GLY A 183 -1.50 3.57 2.77
N LYS A 184 -1.58 2.25 2.88
CA LYS A 184 -2.61 1.56 3.70
C LYS A 184 -2.56 2.01 5.16
N PRO A 185 -3.71 2.25 5.79
CA PRO A 185 -5.07 2.31 5.25
C PRO A 185 -5.38 3.71 4.67
N SER A 186 -5.67 3.81 3.40
CA SER A 186 -5.93 5.10 2.74
C SER A 186 -7.16 5.02 1.84
N ARG A 187 -8.05 6.00 1.98
CA ARG A 187 -9.21 6.14 1.08
C ARG A 187 -8.76 6.40 -0.35
N PHE A 188 -7.79 7.30 -0.53
CA PHE A 188 -7.30 7.64 -1.87
C PHE A 188 -6.68 6.43 -2.57
N ALA A 189 -5.86 5.63 -1.84
CA ALA A 189 -5.32 4.38 -2.38
C ALA A 189 -6.42 3.39 -2.76
N THR A 190 -7.43 3.22 -1.90
CA THR A 190 -8.57 2.33 -2.18
C THR A 190 -9.30 2.77 -3.44
N ASP A 191 -9.66 4.04 -3.55
CA ASP A 191 -10.36 4.59 -4.71
C ASP A 191 -9.53 4.44 -5.99
N LEU A 192 -8.22 4.72 -5.93
CA LEU A 192 -7.30 4.55 -7.05
C LEU A 192 -7.25 3.08 -7.51
N ILE A 193 -7.10 2.15 -6.57
CA ILE A 193 -6.96 0.72 -6.91
C ILE A 193 -8.30 0.15 -7.39
N VAL A 194 -9.36 0.32 -6.63
CA VAL A 194 -10.65 -0.32 -6.91
C VAL A 194 -11.32 0.30 -8.12
N ASN A 195 -11.44 1.63 -8.18
CA ASN A 195 -12.22 2.31 -9.21
C ASN A 195 -11.44 2.56 -10.50
N HIS A 196 -10.13 2.84 -10.42
CA HIS A 196 -9.35 3.24 -11.61
C HIS A 196 -8.48 2.11 -12.17
N ILE A 197 -7.90 1.23 -11.33
CA ILE A 197 -7.03 0.14 -11.77
C ILE A 197 -7.86 -1.13 -12.00
N LEU A 198 -8.53 -1.64 -10.98
CA LEU A 198 -9.33 -2.87 -11.07
C LEU A 198 -10.64 -2.65 -11.83
N LYS A 199 -11.23 -1.45 -11.75
CA LYS A 199 -12.52 -1.06 -12.32
C LYS A 199 -13.64 -2.01 -11.88
N LEU A 200 -13.68 -2.26 -10.59
CA LEU A 200 -14.63 -3.13 -9.90
C LEU A 200 -15.31 -2.35 -8.78
N LYS A 201 -16.34 -2.96 -8.18
CA LYS A 201 -16.94 -2.44 -6.96
C LYS A 201 -16.19 -2.98 -5.74
N PRO A 202 -16.19 -2.27 -4.58
CA PRO A 202 -15.52 -2.73 -3.37
C PRO A 202 -15.88 -4.17 -2.97
N GLU A 203 -17.17 -4.52 -3.01
CA GLU A 203 -17.69 -5.84 -2.67
C GLU A 203 -17.28 -6.97 -3.65
N GLN A 204 -16.59 -6.65 -4.73
CA GLN A 204 -15.98 -7.61 -5.65
C GLN A 204 -14.48 -7.78 -5.40
N CYS A 205 -13.92 -7.00 -4.46
CA CYS A 205 -12.49 -6.93 -4.23
C CYS A 205 -12.12 -7.57 -2.88
N TYR A 206 -10.99 -8.26 -2.88
CA TYR A 206 -10.37 -8.85 -1.71
C TYR A 206 -9.05 -8.14 -1.44
N ILE A 207 -8.82 -7.74 -0.18
CA ILE A 207 -7.50 -7.35 0.28
C ILE A 207 -6.91 -8.47 1.11
N VAL A 208 -5.70 -8.87 0.76
CA VAL A 208 -4.98 -9.98 1.37
C VAL A 208 -3.69 -9.44 1.97
N GLY A 209 -3.53 -9.58 3.27
CA GLY A 209 -2.34 -9.07 3.96
C GLY A 209 -2.11 -9.73 5.30
N ASP A 210 -0.99 -9.42 5.91
CA ASP A 210 -0.55 -9.96 7.19
C ASP A 210 -0.72 -8.98 8.37
N ARG A 211 -1.16 -7.73 8.08
CA ARG A 211 -1.26 -6.69 9.11
C ARG A 211 -2.70 -6.23 9.32
N LEU A 212 -3.12 -6.28 10.59
CA LEU A 212 -4.46 -5.83 11.01
C LEU A 212 -4.66 -4.33 10.80
N GLU A 213 -3.68 -3.52 11.21
CA GLU A 213 -3.81 -2.06 11.24
C GLU A 213 -3.77 -1.40 9.86
N THR A 214 -3.23 -2.08 8.86
CA THR A 214 -3.12 -1.58 7.49
C THR A 214 -4.06 -2.30 6.55
N ASP A 215 -3.80 -3.56 6.24
CA ASP A 215 -4.52 -4.34 5.23
C ASP A 215 -5.98 -4.59 5.64
N ILE A 216 -6.16 -5.18 6.82
CA ILE A 216 -7.48 -5.57 7.28
C ILE A 216 -8.32 -4.35 7.64
N HIS A 217 -7.71 -3.36 8.30
CA HIS A 217 -8.39 -2.10 8.61
C HIS A 217 -8.84 -1.38 7.33
N MET A 218 -7.99 -1.32 6.30
CA MET A 218 -8.33 -0.74 4.99
C MET A 218 -9.55 -1.44 4.37
N GLY A 219 -9.56 -2.77 4.34
CA GLY A 219 -10.67 -3.53 3.79
C GLY A 219 -11.97 -3.29 4.55
N ASN A 220 -11.92 -3.37 5.88
CA ASN A 220 -13.09 -3.17 6.74
C ASN A 220 -13.71 -1.77 6.59
N VAL A 221 -12.86 -0.73 6.51
CA VAL A 221 -13.34 0.66 6.40
C VAL A 221 -13.92 0.97 5.03
N TYR A 222 -13.36 0.37 3.97
CA TYR A 222 -13.73 0.73 2.59
C TYR A 222 -14.56 -0.35 1.88
N GLY A 223 -15.03 -1.36 2.61
CA GLY A 223 -16.00 -2.33 2.11
C GLY A 223 -15.40 -3.40 1.18
N LEU A 224 -14.11 -3.70 1.34
CA LEU A 224 -13.48 -4.83 0.68
C LEU A 224 -13.60 -6.09 1.54
N HIS A 225 -13.62 -7.26 0.93
CA HIS A 225 -13.43 -8.51 1.66
C HIS A 225 -12.00 -8.60 2.20
N THR A 226 -11.83 -9.02 3.45
CA THR A 226 -10.53 -9.04 4.13
C THR A 226 -10.04 -10.45 4.38
N ILE A 227 -8.83 -10.75 3.94
CA ILE A 227 -8.14 -12.02 4.18
C ILE A 227 -6.85 -11.73 4.95
N LEU A 228 -6.82 -12.10 6.23
CA LEU A 228 -5.61 -12.09 7.02
C LEU A 228 -4.84 -13.38 6.80
N VAL A 229 -3.55 -13.30 6.46
CA VAL A 229 -2.64 -14.44 6.44
C VAL A 229 -1.71 -14.41 7.66
N LEU A 230 -1.48 -15.58 8.27
CA LEU A 230 -0.67 -15.70 9.49
C LEU A 230 0.82 -15.94 9.20
N THR A 231 1.26 -15.62 7.98
CA THR A 231 2.66 -15.77 7.55
C THR A 231 3.56 -14.59 7.91
N GLY A 232 3.00 -13.50 8.42
CA GLY A 232 3.73 -12.27 8.73
C GLY A 232 3.59 -11.81 10.17
N ILE A 233 3.21 -10.54 10.37
CA ILE A 233 3.29 -9.86 11.68
C ILE A 233 2.12 -10.19 12.59
N SER A 234 0.90 -10.24 12.07
CA SER A 234 -0.28 -10.45 12.91
C SER A 234 -0.47 -11.92 13.30
N THR A 235 -0.98 -12.12 14.50
CA THR A 235 -1.27 -13.42 15.08
C THR A 235 -2.72 -13.47 15.54
N GLN A 236 -3.23 -14.66 15.86
CA GLN A 236 -4.56 -14.79 16.48
C GLN A 236 -4.68 -14.00 17.80
N GLN A 237 -3.58 -13.80 18.51
CA GLN A 237 -3.57 -13.01 19.74
C GLN A 237 -3.74 -11.53 19.43
N THR A 238 -3.08 -11.00 18.38
CA THR A 238 -3.20 -9.58 18.00
C THR A 238 -4.60 -9.24 17.50
N ILE A 239 -5.32 -10.17 16.86
CA ILE A 239 -6.74 -9.97 16.51
C ILE A 239 -7.57 -9.68 17.76
N LYS A 240 -7.37 -10.44 18.84
CA LYS A 240 -8.10 -10.27 20.09
C LYS A 240 -7.78 -8.95 20.78
N THR A 241 -6.53 -8.51 20.73
CA THR A 241 -6.09 -7.29 21.44
C THR A 241 -6.41 -5.99 20.68
N THR A 242 -6.39 -6.02 19.34
CA THR A 242 -6.70 -4.84 18.53
C THR A 242 -8.20 -4.63 18.30
N GLY A 243 -8.98 -5.71 18.36
CA GLY A 243 -10.41 -5.70 18.02
C GLY A 243 -10.70 -5.58 16.51
N ILE A 244 -9.64 -5.54 15.66
CA ILE A 244 -9.79 -5.52 14.20
C ILE A 244 -10.06 -6.95 13.73
N GLN A 245 -11.25 -7.17 13.18
CA GLN A 245 -11.69 -8.51 12.76
C GLN A 245 -11.55 -8.65 11.24
N PRO A 246 -10.76 -9.60 10.73
CA PRO A 246 -10.78 -9.99 9.32
C PRO A 246 -12.02 -10.83 9.00
N GLU A 247 -12.47 -10.83 7.74
CA GLU A 247 -13.54 -11.72 7.28
C GLU A 247 -13.05 -13.17 7.19
N TYR A 248 -11.81 -13.36 6.71
CA TYR A 248 -11.16 -14.66 6.62
C TYR A 248 -9.80 -14.62 7.31
N ILE A 249 -9.44 -15.72 7.97
CA ILE A 249 -8.11 -15.95 8.57
C ILE A 249 -7.56 -17.22 7.95
N LEU A 250 -6.41 -17.12 7.29
CA LEU A 250 -5.75 -18.23 6.61
C LEU A 250 -4.32 -18.41 7.15
N GLU A 251 -3.83 -19.64 7.18
CA GLU A 251 -2.42 -19.89 7.54
C GLU A 251 -1.46 -19.31 6.48
N SER A 252 -1.86 -19.32 5.20
CA SER A 252 -1.12 -18.71 4.11
C SER A 252 -2.03 -18.41 2.92
N VAL A 253 -1.52 -17.63 1.95
CA VAL A 253 -2.23 -17.33 0.70
C VAL A 253 -2.62 -18.59 -0.09
N LYS A 254 -1.94 -19.72 0.12
CA LYS A 254 -2.24 -20.98 -0.55
C LYS A 254 -3.67 -21.46 -0.33
N GLU A 255 -4.25 -21.18 0.85
CA GLU A 255 -5.59 -21.61 1.19
C GLU A 255 -6.69 -20.86 0.42
N ILE A 256 -6.36 -19.73 -0.19
CA ILE A 256 -7.28 -19.01 -1.10
C ILE A 256 -7.79 -19.91 -2.22
N MET A 257 -6.97 -20.85 -2.71
CA MET A 257 -7.36 -21.79 -3.75
C MET A 257 -8.44 -22.81 -3.31
N GLN A 258 -8.74 -22.86 -2.02
CA GLN A 258 -9.74 -23.78 -1.44
C GLN A 258 -11.02 -23.05 -1.01
N MET A 259 -11.05 -21.71 -1.08
CA MET A 259 -12.22 -20.92 -0.71
C MET A 259 -13.35 -21.13 -1.73
N SER A 260 -14.53 -21.55 -1.24
CA SER A 260 -15.71 -21.82 -2.08
C SER A 260 -16.13 -20.59 -2.90
N GLU A 261 -16.09 -19.41 -2.31
CA GLU A 261 -16.44 -18.13 -2.95
C GLU A 261 -15.55 -17.80 -4.15
N ILE A 262 -14.34 -18.38 -4.21
CA ILE A 262 -13.37 -18.17 -5.29
C ILE A 262 -13.38 -19.33 -6.28
N THR A 263 -13.64 -20.55 -5.80
CA THR A 263 -13.64 -21.78 -6.61
C THR A 263 -14.95 -22.01 -7.37
N ASP A 264 -16.10 -21.56 -6.82
CA ASP A 264 -17.42 -21.80 -7.37
C ASP A 264 -17.76 -20.84 -8.55
N CYS A 265 -17.38 -21.28 -9.75
CA CYS A 265 -17.79 -20.64 -11.02
C CYS A 265 -19.20 -21.08 -11.50
N LYS A 266 -20.02 -21.75 -10.67
CA LYS A 266 -21.23 -22.47 -11.12
C LYS A 266 -22.57 -22.05 -10.50
N ALA A 267 -22.67 -21.05 -9.63
CA ALA A 267 -23.93 -20.76 -8.94
C ALA A 267 -24.98 -19.97 -9.75
N GLU A 268 -24.68 -19.38 -10.92
CA GLU A 268 -25.64 -18.52 -11.63
C GLU A 268 -26.32 -19.15 -12.88
N ARG A 269 -26.11 -20.44 -13.19
CA ARG A 269 -26.81 -21.09 -14.33
C ARG A 269 -28.06 -21.90 -13.95
N ARG A 270 -28.57 -21.81 -12.74
CA ARG A 270 -29.79 -22.55 -12.33
C ARG A 270 -31.03 -21.69 -12.04
N GLY A 271 -31.03 -20.43 -12.43
CA GLY A 271 -32.18 -19.53 -12.23
C GLY A 271 -32.96 -19.10 -13.48
N ALA A 272 -32.66 -19.65 -14.68
CA ALA A 272 -33.32 -19.23 -15.92
C ALA A 272 -33.80 -20.40 -16.78
N LEU A 273 -34.52 -21.34 -16.17
CA LEU A 273 -35.31 -22.37 -16.93
C LEU A 273 -36.43 -22.86 -16.00
N HIS A 274 -37.46 -22.06 -15.88
CA HIS A 274 -38.84 -22.40 -15.57
C HIS A 274 -39.61 -21.07 -15.40
N ASP A 275 -40.15 -20.63 -16.56
CA ASP A 275 -41.56 -20.27 -16.76
C ASP A 275 -41.74 -19.95 -18.25
#